data_edba8170c0d20ccc11804ce9f9f0ee0e
#
_entry.id   edba8170c0d20ccc11804ce9f9f0ee0e
#
_cell.length_a   1.000
_cell.length_b   1.000
_cell.length_c   1.000
_cell.angle_alpha   90.00
_cell.angle_beta   90.00
_cell.angle_gamma   90.00
#
_symmetry.space_group_name_H-M   'P 1'
#
loop_
_entity.id
_entity.type
_entity.pdbx_description
1 polymer ?
#
loop_
_entity_poly.entity_id
_entity_poly.type
_entity_poly.pdbx_seq_one_letter_code
_entity_poly.pdbx_strand_id
1 'polypeptide(L)'
;MLIGYVSDEKYSALPDVLLEFSNDVGQSWECRSRASGAVHLELPKGKYRVVLQKQGYGAKISHLSLPINTPHQFRMLSDSLVGYAWPKQVCSGESSEFRVHSVEAYKLELWRYGWVPEFVASLGWHDEHAPRAVMQTSPDGDYTQFGAMFNLIGYAKAVHSQYVKAPERSGLYYFRASTASGQQFSFPWIVAPKKPSAGLAVLASNLTWNAYNSFGGRSNYIHADGLPRTPTINSRAELKRYSDNEFLTWNRDDYPPLSFDRPEPYNHINFDEKITDPIEGRQACHLAPAEWRLLGWLERENFVYDYYAETHLHDGTLDLSQYKALITSVHPEYWTEAMFSRVKRWVFEEKGRLIYLGGNGLNCEVEINPDGAMVCHNGKITGLDTKGLGGFESRYAIRHESEAGLLGVVFTPMGAMTGAPYRVQDGSHWVFENTGLKSGDIFGEKSLHMRCPGGASGHETDKVSPSSPAGITRLAKGTNPNDGGAQMVTFDTSSGGQVFSVGSINYVSSLPIDEKVSQITSNVLRRFLS
;
A
#
# COMPACT_ATOMS: atom_id res chain seq x y z
N MET A 1 31.59 26.43 2.08
CA MET A 1 31.38 25.13 1.36
C MET A 1 29.92 24.71 1.41
N LEU A 2 29.50 23.81 0.53
CA LEU A 2 28.17 23.17 0.63
C LEU A 2 28.22 22.10 1.72
N ILE A 3 27.36 22.22 2.74
CA ILE A 3 27.26 21.25 3.85
C ILE A 3 26.17 20.22 3.57
N GLY A 4 25.02 20.67 3.07
CA GLY A 4 23.90 19.78 2.87
C GLY A 4 22.69 20.45 2.26
N TYR A 5 21.56 19.74 2.32
CA TYR A 5 20.27 20.24 1.91
C TYR A 5 19.24 19.99 3.01
N VAL A 6 18.28 20.88 3.19
CA VAL A 6 17.13 20.70 4.07
C VAL A 6 15.89 20.43 3.24
N SER A 7 15.14 19.38 3.60
CA SER A 7 13.90 18.98 2.95
C SER A 7 12.85 18.50 3.96
N ASP A 8 11.59 18.44 3.50
CA ASP A 8 10.47 17.90 4.25
C ASP A 8 10.29 16.37 4.06
N GLU A 9 9.21 15.80 4.61
CA GLU A 9 8.82 14.39 4.47
C GLU A 9 8.50 13.95 3.04
N LYS A 10 8.31 14.91 2.12
CA LYS A 10 8.07 14.66 0.69
C LYS A 10 9.33 14.88 -0.16
N TYR A 11 10.47 15.14 0.49
CA TYR A 11 11.72 15.53 -0.14
C TYR A 11 11.62 16.88 -0.90
N SER A 12 10.71 17.75 -0.49
CA SER A 12 10.64 19.11 -1.03
C SER A 12 11.63 20.01 -0.31
N ALA A 13 12.31 20.88 -1.06
CA ALA A 13 13.29 21.80 -0.52
C ALA A 13 12.65 22.76 0.50
N LEU A 14 13.28 22.92 1.65
CA LEU A 14 12.85 23.88 2.68
C LEU A 14 13.77 25.10 2.67
N PRO A 15 13.28 26.25 2.16
CA PRO A 15 14.00 27.51 2.26
C PRO A 15 13.90 28.11 3.65
N ASP A 16 14.85 28.99 3.98
CA ASP A 16 14.84 29.84 5.18
C ASP A 16 14.75 29.04 6.50
N VAL A 17 15.28 27.82 6.53
CA VAL A 17 15.50 27.08 7.79
C VAL A 17 16.71 27.68 8.49
N LEU A 18 16.58 28.04 9.77
CA LEU A 18 17.69 28.43 10.61
C LEU A 18 18.49 27.18 11.02
N LEU A 19 19.80 27.20 10.83
CA LEU A 19 20.71 26.13 11.27
C LEU A 19 21.78 26.76 12.17
N GLU A 20 21.84 26.29 13.42
CA GLU A 20 22.86 26.65 14.40
C GLU A 20 23.82 25.47 14.59
N PHE A 21 25.08 25.67 14.28
CA PHE A 21 26.15 24.68 14.43
C PHE A 21 26.94 24.97 15.69
N SER A 22 27.13 23.98 16.54
CA SER A 22 27.99 24.08 17.72
C SER A 22 28.97 22.92 17.79
N ASN A 23 30.23 23.21 18.18
CA ASN A 23 31.25 22.17 18.38
C ASN A 23 31.51 21.90 19.87
N ASP A 24 32.31 20.90 20.16
CA ASP A 24 32.62 20.46 21.54
C ASP A 24 33.45 21.46 22.34
N VAL A 25 34.06 22.47 21.68
CA VAL A 25 34.83 23.54 22.35
C VAL A 25 34.01 24.83 22.57
N GLY A 26 32.69 24.77 22.32
CA GLY A 26 31.76 25.86 22.62
C GLY A 26 31.69 26.96 21.56
N GLN A 27 32.29 26.78 20.40
CA GLN A 27 32.12 27.70 19.27
C GLN A 27 30.82 27.43 18.55
N SER A 28 30.17 28.49 18.04
CA SER A 28 28.91 28.39 17.29
C SER A 28 28.93 29.21 16.01
N TRP A 29 28.18 28.76 15.04
CA TRP A 29 27.97 29.40 13.74
C TRP A 29 26.51 29.26 13.34
N GLU A 30 26.01 30.20 12.56
CA GLU A 30 24.63 30.28 12.13
C GLU A 30 24.54 30.48 10.62
N CYS A 31 23.57 29.86 9.98
CA CYS A 31 23.19 30.15 8.60
C CYS A 31 21.73 29.83 8.35
N ARG A 32 21.23 30.23 7.17
CA ARG A 32 19.89 29.84 6.69
C ARG A 32 19.96 29.06 5.37
N SER A 33 19.07 28.09 5.21
CA SER A 33 18.94 27.36 3.95
C SER A 33 18.44 28.26 2.82
N ARG A 34 18.95 28.03 1.62
CA ARG A 34 18.55 28.75 0.39
C ARG A 34 17.23 28.20 -0.18
N ALA A 35 16.71 28.80 -1.25
CA ALA A 35 15.49 28.39 -1.93
C ALA A 35 15.50 26.90 -2.36
N SER A 36 16.66 26.36 -2.68
CA SER A 36 16.86 24.94 -3.00
C SER A 36 17.05 24.03 -1.77
N GLY A 37 16.88 24.54 -0.58
CA GLY A 37 17.23 23.85 0.66
C GLY A 37 18.74 23.82 0.95
N ALA A 38 19.59 24.31 0.04
CA ALA A 38 21.04 24.24 0.18
C ALA A 38 21.56 25.03 1.39
N VAL A 39 22.48 24.42 2.14
CA VAL A 39 23.14 24.96 3.32
C VAL A 39 24.61 25.21 2.99
N HIS A 40 25.02 26.49 2.99
CA HIS A 40 26.39 26.90 2.75
C HIS A 40 26.95 27.58 3.96
N LEU A 41 28.06 27.06 4.46
CA LEU A 41 28.78 27.66 5.61
C LEU A 41 30.25 27.24 5.57
N GLU A 42 31.16 28.09 6.01
CA GLU A 42 32.56 27.72 6.20
C GLU A 42 32.77 27.32 7.66
N LEU A 43 33.12 26.06 7.89
CA LEU A 43 33.31 25.44 9.19
C LEU A 43 34.67 24.74 9.26
N PRO A 44 35.39 24.80 10.38
CA PRO A 44 36.56 23.98 10.65
C PRO A 44 36.25 22.48 10.59
N LYS A 45 37.28 21.64 10.45
CA LYS A 45 37.11 20.18 10.61
C LYS A 45 36.73 19.88 12.05
N GLY A 46 35.75 18.97 12.23
CA GLY A 46 35.30 18.60 13.57
C GLY A 46 33.92 18.00 13.61
N LYS A 47 33.44 17.71 14.82
CA LYS A 47 32.08 17.25 15.09
C LYS A 47 31.21 18.43 15.47
N TYR A 48 29.97 18.38 14.97
CA TYR A 48 28.99 19.44 15.18
C TYR A 48 27.67 18.88 15.64
N ARG A 49 27.08 19.54 16.62
CA ARG A 49 25.65 19.46 16.90
C ARG A 49 24.98 20.58 16.11
N VAL A 50 23.97 20.21 15.31
CA VAL A 50 23.23 21.13 14.44
C VAL A 50 21.79 21.22 14.93
N VAL A 51 21.33 22.43 15.28
CA VAL A 51 19.92 22.68 15.58
C VAL A 51 19.28 23.32 14.37
N LEU A 52 18.23 22.70 13.86
CA LEU A 52 17.42 23.23 12.78
C LEU A 52 16.11 23.77 13.35
N GLN A 53 15.65 24.92 12.86
CA GLN A 53 14.37 25.52 13.26
C GLN A 53 13.67 26.17 12.08
N LYS A 54 12.35 25.92 11.97
CA LYS A 54 11.51 26.59 10.99
C LYS A 54 10.06 26.62 11.46
N GLN A 55 9.40 27.76 11.28
CA GLN A 55 7.96 27.88 11.53
C GLN A 55 7.19 26.87 10.66
N GLY A 56 6.25 26.14 11.25
CA GLY A 56 5.48 25.08 10.61
C GLY A 56 6.21 23.73 10.50
N TYR A 57 7.43 23.63 11.08
CA TYR A 57 8.25 22.41 11.12
C TYR A 57 8.92 22.18 12.48
N GLY A 58 8.68 23.04 13.45
CA GLY A 58 9.29 22.94 14.77
C GLY A 58 10.83 23.03 14.73
N ALA A 59 11.47 22.20 15.56
CA ALA A 59 12.93 22.12 15.67
C ALA A 59 13.43 20.67 15.59
N LYS A 60 14.69 20.52 15.20
CA LYS A 60 15.37 19.22 15.12
C LYS A 60 16.84 19.35 15.51
N ILE A 61 17.38 18.32 16.16
CA ILE A 61 18.80 18.18 16.40
C ILE A 61 19.37 17.12 15.46
N SER A 62 20.42 17.50 14.73
CA SER A 62 21.24 16.59 13.91
C SER A 62 22.68 16.62 14.37
N HIS A 63 23.46 15.62 14.00
CA HIS A 63 24.89 15.54 14.26
C HIS A 63 25.64 15.35 12.96
N LEU A 64 26.75 16.07 12.82
CA LEU A 64 27.55 16.12 11.60
C LEU A 64 29.03 16.03 11.95
N SER A 65 29.80 15.34 11.13
CA SER A 65 31.27 15.31 11.19
C SER A 65 31.86 15.83 9.89
N LEU A 66 32.72 16.86 9.96
CA LEU A 66 33.39 17.44 8.81
C LEU A 66 34.86 16.95 8.73
N PRO A 67 35.41 16.71 7.54
CA PRO A 67 34.81 16.90 6.22
C PRO A 67 33.81 15.81 5.86
N ILE A 68 32.84 16.11 5.00
CA ILE A 68 31.89 15.18 4.41
C ILE A 68 32.22 14.99 2.91
N ASN A 69 32.02 13.78 2.41
CA ASN A 69 32.22 13.45 0.99
C ASN A 69 30.97 13.73 0.15
N THR A 70 29.79 13.64 0.76
CA THR A 70 28.49 13.90 0.14
C THR A 70 27.70 14.90 0.98
N PRO A 71 26.94 15.83 0.35
CA PRO A 71 26.11 16.77 1.11
C PRO A 71 25.15 16.05 2.05
N HIS A 72 25.07 16.50 3.30
CA HIS A 72 24.18 15.91 4.29
C HIS A 72 22.72 16.18 3.95
N GLN A 73 21.84 15.20 4.14
CA GLN A 73 20.41 15.31 3.87
C GLN A 73 19.65 15.53 5.18
N PHE A 74 19.54 16.80 5.59
CA PHE A 74 18.71 17.17 6.73
C PHE A 74 17.23 17.00 6.40
N ARG A 75 16.49 16.33 7.25
CA ARG A 75 15.05 16.09 7.07
C ARG A 75 14.26 16.69 8.20
N MET A 76 13.21 17.42 7.89
CA MET A 76 12.24 17.93 8.85
C MET A 76 10.84 17.44 8.50
N LEU A 77 10.02 17.21 9.51
CA LEU A 77 8.60 16.89 9.34
C LEU A 77 7.79 18.17 9.51
N SER A 78 6.78 18.35 8.67
CA SER A 78 5.80 19.42 8.85
C SER A 78 5.03 19.26 10.17
N ASP A 79 4.50 20.37 10.71
CA ASP A 79 3.64 20.38 11.88
C ASP A 79 2.30 19.71 11.51
N SER A 80 2.29 18.37 11.47
CA SER A 80 1.15 17.55 11.11
C SER A 80 1.01 16.37 12.07
N LEU A 81 -0.20 15.88 12.21
CA LEU A 81 -0.46 14.62 12.91
C LEU A 81 -0.32 13.48 11.91
N VAL A 82 0.65 12.58 12.11
CA VAL A 82 0.87 11.40 11.27
C VAL A 82 1.47 10.26 12.09
N GLY A 83 1.12 9.02 11.77
CA GLY A 83 1.62 7.87 12.53
C GLY A 83 1.50 6.56 11.77
N TYR A 84 2.02 5.50 12.38
CA TYR A 84 1.93 4.12 11.90
C TYR A 84 2.20 3.13 13.05
N ALA A 85 1.72 1.90 12.89
CA ALA A 85 2.05 0.79 13.77
C ALA A 85 3.38 0.13 13.33
N TRP A 86 4.16 -0.38 14.27
CA TRP A 86 5.39 -1.10 13.98
C TRP A 86 5.56 -2.34 14.89
N PRO A 87 5.56 -3.56 14.35
CA PRO A 87 5.22 -3.93 12.96
C PRO A 87 3.79 -3.51 12.56
N LYS A 88 3.55 -3.32 11.24
CA LYS A 88 2.22 -2.97 10.69
C LYS A 88 1.26 -4.15 10.64
N GLN A 89 1.78 -5.37 10.77
CA GLN A 89 1.05 -6.62 10.81
C GLN A 89 1.60 -7.52 11.92
N VAL A 90 0.72 -8.19 12.62
CA VAL A 90 1.04 -9.11 13.71
C VAL A 90 -0.01 -10.21 13.82
N CYS A 91 0.31 -11.28 14.53
CA CYS A 91 -0.70 -12.24 14.97
C CYS A 91 -1.38 -11.79 16.26
N SER A 92 -2.63 -12.25 16.44
CA SER A 92 -3.39 -12.01 17.66
C SER A 92 -2.58 -12.37 18.92
N GLY A 93 -2.55 -11.44 19.87
CA GLY A 93 -1.81 -11.56 21.13
C GLY A 93 -0.36 -11.08 21.06
N GLU A 94 0.21 -10.83 19.90
CA GLU A 94 1.47 -10.12 19.73
C GLU A 94 1.30 -8.62 19.95
N SER A 95 2.36 -7.85 19.88
CA SER A 95 2.31 -6.41 20.14
C SER A 95 2.99 -5.62 19.04
N SER A 96 2.43 -4.45 18.72
CA SER A 96 3.09 -3.43 17.92
C SER A 96 3.30 -2.16 18.74
N GLU A 97 4.38 -1.45 18.43
CA GLU A 97 4.58 -0.07 18.84
C GLU A 97 3.73 0.83 17.95
N PHE A 98 3.04 1.81 18.51
CA PHE A 98 2.52 2.90 17.71
C PHE A 98 3.50 4.07 17.71
N ARG A 99 3.79 4.58 16.52
CA ARG A 99 4.76 5.66 16.28
C ARG A 99 4.01 6.83 15.69
N VAL A 100 3.88 7.91 16.46
CA VAL A 100 3.10 9.08 16.07
C VAL A 100 3.97 10.33 16.14
N HIS A 101 3.95 11.12 15.09
CA HIS A 101 4.46 12.49 15.08
C HIS A 101 3.30 13.45 15.27
N SER A 102 3.40 14.31 16.29
CA SER A 102 2.43 15.35 16.59
C SER A 102 3.15 16.50 17.29
N VAL A 103 2.76 17.75 17.02
CA VAL A 103 3.30 18.93 17.70
C VAL A 103 2.54 19.29 18.97
N GLU A 104 1.44 18.62 19.23
CA GLU A 104 0.62 18.80 20.43
C GLU A 104 0.18 17.42 20.97
N ALA A 105 -0.34 17.39 22.19
CA ALA A 105 -0.89 16.18 22.76
C ALA A 105 -2.01 15.61 21.88
N TYR A 106 -2.02 14.31 21.72
CA TYR A 106 -3.02 13.61 20.92
C TYR A 106 -3.68 12.48 21.70
N LYS A 107 -4.96 12.28 21.43
CA LYS A 107 -5.72 11.11 21.88
C LYS A 107 -5.56 10.00 20.85
N LEU A 108 -5.34 8.76 21.31
CA LEU A 108 -5.25 7.59 20.45
C LEU A 108 -6.35 6.57 20.79
N GLU A 109 -7.01 6.07 19.78
CA GLU A 109 -8.04 5.04 19.88
C GLU A 109 -7.76 3.92 18.91
N LEU A 110 -8.14 2.69 19.26
CA LEU A 110 -8.10 1.52 18.38
C LEU A 110 -9.51 1.19 17.93
N TRP A 111 -9.70 1.04 16.63
CA TRP A 111 -10.95 0.71 15.96
C TRP A 111 -10.78 -0.47 15.01
N ARG A 112 -11.78 -1.34 14.93
CA ARG A 112 -11.82 -2.42 13.93
C ARG A 112 -12.76 -2.01 12.78
N TYR A 113 -12.33 -2.24 11.53
CA TYR A 113 -13.04 -1.83 10.34
C TYR A 113 -13.72 -3.03 9.68
N GLY A 114 -14.99 -3.22 10.00
CA GLY A 114 -15.93 -4.15 9.38
C GLY A 114 -17.01 -3.41 8.58
N TRP A 115 -18.22 -3.95 8.54
CA TRP A 115 -19.37 -3.26 7.92
C TRP A 115 -19.66 -1.92 8.61
N VAL A 116 -19.55 -1.90 9.90
CA VAL A 116 -19.55 -0.69 10.73
C VAL A 116 -18.22 -0.67 11.47
N PRO A 117 -17.48 0.46 11.50
CA PRO A 117 -16.31 0.60 12.35
C PRO A 117 -16.67 0.39 13.83
N GLU A 118 -15.96 -0.52 14.50
CA GLU A 118 -16.19 -0.90 15.89
C GLU A 118 -15.09 -0.29 16.78
N PHE A 119 -15.48 0.45 17.82
CA PHE A 119 -14.54 0.91 18.84
C PHE A 119 -14.02 -0.29 19.65
N VAL A 120 -12.71 -0.41 19.76
CA VAL A 120 -12.05 -1.51 20.48
C VAL A 120 -11.51 -1.04 21.82
N ALA A 121 -10.74 0.04 21.83
CA ALA A 121 -10.11 0.56 23.04
C ALA A 121 -9.72 2.02 22.91
N SER A 122 -9.74 2.74 24.04
CA SER A 122 -9.04 4.02 24.17
C SER A 122 -7.63 3.75 24.71
N LEU A 123 -6.64 4.23 23.99
CA LEU A 123 -5.23 4.12 24.37
C LEU A 123 -4.75 5.36 25.14
N GLY A 124 -5.66 6.32 25.38
CA GLY A 124 -5.40 7.51 26.19
C GLY A 124 -4.85 8.70 25.43
N TRP A 125 -4.41 9.68 26.20
CA TRP A 125 -3.73 10.89 25.71
C TRP A 125 -2.22 10.70 25.82
N HIS A 126 -1.52 11.10 24.76
CA HIS A 126 -0.07 11.04 24.67
C HIS A 126 0.47 12.44 24.40
N ASP A 127 1.46 12.83 25.19
CA ASP A 127 2.21 14.07 25.03
C ASP A 127 3.70 13.73 25.09
N GLU A 128 4.20 13.16 24.01
CA GLU A 128 5.59 12.71 23.90
C GLU A 128 6.57 13.89 23.86
N HIS A 129 6.04 15.05 23.60
CA HIS A 129 6.84 16.25 23.42
C HIS A 129 6.74 17.23 24.59
N ALA A 130 5.68 17.24 25.41
CA ALA A 130 5.43 18.13 26.55
C ALA A 130 6.01 19.56 26.32
N PRO A 131 6.52 20.35 27.25
CA PRO A 131 7.10 21.66 26.89
C PRO A 131 8.36 21.62 25.98
N ARG A 132 8.85 20.45 25.62
CA ARG A 132 9.87 20.24 24.58
C ARG A 132 9.28 19.99 23.20
N ALA A 133 8.05 20.26 23.04
CA ALA A 133 7.08 19.93 22.00
C ALA A 133 7.45 20.32 20.57
N VAL A 134 8.64 20.73 20.31
CA VAL A 134 9.06 21.13 18.97
C VAL A 134 10.28 20.37 18.48
N MET A 135 10.77 19.42 19.28
CA MET A 135 11.98 18.67 18.94
C MET A 135 11.61 17.36 18.22
N GLN A 136 11.82 17.32 16.93
CA GLN A 136 11.56 16.14 16.11
C GLN A 136 12.56 15.02 16.41
N THR A 137 12.05 13.78 16.43
CA THR A 137 12.80 12.56 16.76
C THR A 137 13.01 11.64 15.54
N SER A 138 12.79 12.15 14.33
CA SER A 138 13.05 11.41 13.08
C SER A 138 14.52 11.47 12.68
N PRO A 139 15.07 10.46 11.98
CA PRO A 139 16.44 10.50 11.45
C PRO A 139 16.59 11.54 10.34
N ASP A 140 17.82 11.72 9.87
CA ASP A 140 18.13 12.36 8.59
C ASP A 140 18.24 11.32 7.47
N GLY A 141 18.38 11.75 6.23
CA GLY A 141 18.58 10.88 5.08
C GLY A 141 17.30 10.42 4.37
N ASP A 142 17.35 9.27 3.73
CA ASP A 142 16.23 8.74 2.93
C ASP A 142 15.26 7.91 3.78
N TYR A 143 14.14 8.51 4.20
CA TYR A 143 13.08 7.83 4.94
C TYR A 143 12.49 6.63 4.20
N THR A 144 12.57 6.62 2.87
CA THR A 144 12.00 5.53 2.09
C THR A 144 12.87 4.28 2.11
N GLN A 145 14.18 4.46 2.26
CA GLN A 145 15.12 3.35 2.32
C GLN A 145 15.37 2.86 3.77
N PHE A 146 15.58 3.79 4.70
CA PHE A 146 15.97 3.46 6.07
C PHE A 146 14.82 3.48 7.08
N GLY A 147 13.64 3.97 6.66
CA GLY A 147 12.51 4.19 7.55
C GLY A 147 12.49 5.60 8.13
N ALA A 148 11.28 6.04 8.51
CA ALA A 148 11.08 7.30 9.24
C ALA A 148 11.39 7.14 10.74
N MET A 149 11.31 5.92 11.25
CA MET A 149 11.74 5.50 12.59
C MET A 149 11.33 6.49 13.69
N PHE A 150 10.05 6.92 13.68
CA PHE A 150 9.55 7.82 14.73
C PHE A 150 9.80 7.17 16.09
N ASN A 151 10.12 8.00 17.09
CA ASN A 151 10.38 7.62 18.48
C ASN A 151 11.66 6.81 18.74
N LEU A 152 12.44 6.41 17.73
CA LEU A 152 13.73 5.75 17.96
C LEU A 152 14.87 6.70 18.29
N ILE A 153 14.80 7.94 17.76
CA ILE A 153 15.81 8.97 18.00
C ILE A 153 15.28 9.96 19.04
N GLY A 154 16.08 10.22 20.08
CA GLY A 154 15.70 11.11 21.17
C GLY A 154 15.12 10.42 22.41
N TYR A 155 14.66 9.19 22.29
CA TYR A 155 14.31 8.35 23.43
C TYR A 155 15.45 7.37 23.73
N ALA A 156 16.32 7.74 24.64
CA ALA A 156 17.48 6.92 25.04
C ALA A 156 17.10 5.63 25.81
N LYS A 157 15.81 5.43 26.11
CA LYS A 157 15.32 4.30 26.91
C LYS A 157 14.05 3.72 26.30
N ALA A 158 13.97 2.41 26.26
CA ALA A 158 12.80 1.64 25.80
C ALA A 158 11.49 1.95 26.57
N VAL A 159 11.56 2.61 27.73
CA VAL A 159 10.40 3.03 28.53
C VAL A 159 9.51 4.06 27.85
N HIS A 160 9.97 4.70 26.79
CA HIS A 160 9.19 5.66 25.99
C HIS A 160 8.48 5.02 24.81
N SER A 161 8.78 3.77 24.48
CA SER A 161 8.08 3.02 23.42
C SER A 161 6.66 2.66 23.91
N GLN A 162 5.69 2.94 23.08
CA GLN A 162 4.28 2.73 23.36
C GLN A 162 3.78 1.49 22.62
N TYR A 163 3.45 0.44 23.36
CA TYR A 163 3.03 -0.83 22.78
C TYR A 163 1.54 -1.08 23.00
N VAL A 164 0.92 -1.68 21.99
CA VAL A 164 -0.46 -2.20 22.06
C VAL A 164 -0.46 -3.67 21.71
N LYS A 165 -1.16 -4.45 22.53
CA LYS A 165 -1.37 -5.88 22.29
C LYS A 165 -2.48 -6.09 21.26
N ALA A 166 -2.26 -6.94 20.27
CA ALA A 166 -3.23 -7.26 19.24
C ALA A 166 -4.47 -7.97 19.84
N PRO A 167 -5.68 -7.54 19.44
CA PRO A 167 -6.93 -8.19 19.80
C PRO A 167 -6.98 -9.66 19.35
N GLU A 168 -7.89 -10.43 19.92
CA GLU A 168 -8.04 -11.85 19.55
C GLU A 168 -8.67 -12.05 18.17
N ARG A 169 -9.62 -11.17 17.80
CA ARG A 169 -10.32 -11.25 16.51
C ARG A 169 -9.43 -10.76 15.39
N SER A 170 -9.25 -11.57 14.36
CA SER A 170 -8.56 -11.19 13.13
C SER A 170 -9.29 -10.08 12.37
N GLY A 171 -8.57 -9.21 11.66
CA GLY A 171 -9.17 -8.16 10.84
C GLY A 171 -8.27 -6.97 10.56
N LEU A 172 -8.84 -6.01 9.86
CA LEU A 172 -8.27 -4.70 9.62
C LEU A 172 -8.62 -3.77 10.79
N TYR A 173 -7.60 -3.32 11.48
CA TYR A 173 -7.72 -2.33 12.54
C TYR A 173 -7.14 -0.99 12.09
N TYR A 174 -7.63 0.06 12.70
CA TYR A 174 -7.09 1.41 12.55
C TYR A 174 -6.85 2.04 13.91
N PHE A 175 -5.68 2.63 14.06
CA PHE A 175 -5.46 3.62 15.10
C PHE A 175 -6.03 4.96 14.62
N ARG A 176 -6.82 5.61 15.46
CA ARG A 176 -7.36 6.96 15.24
C ARG A 176 -6.69 7.92 16.20
N ALA A 177 -5.82 8.78 15.68
CA ALA A 177 -5.18 9.85 16.44
C ALA A 177 -5.93 11.16 16.23
N SER A 178 -6.19 11.91 17.30
CA SER A 178 -6.83 13.23 17.24
C SER A 178 -6.24 14.19 18.26
N THR A 179 -6.09 15.46 17.90
CA THR A 179 -5.57 16.52 18.75
C THR A 179 -6.68 17.43 19.27
N ALA A 180 -6.38 18.23 20.30
CA ALA A 180 -7.31 19.23 20.81
C ALA A 180 -7.60 20.35 19.80
N SER A 181 -6.67 20.66 18.89
CA SER A 181 -6.86 21.62 17.80
C SER A 181 -7.75 21.09 16.66
N GLY A 182 -8.13 19.78 16.68
CA GLY A 182 -9.01 19.16 15.71
C GLY A 182 -8.29 18.46 14.55
N GLN A 183 -6.96 18.31 14.59
CA GLN A 183 -6.28 17.45 13.62
C GLN A 183 -6.70 15.99 13.84
N GLN A 184 -6.85 15.24 12.76
CA GLN A 184 -7.21 13.82 12.78
C GLN A 184 -6.35 13.05 11.79
N PHE A 185 -5.91 11.86 12.19
CA PHE A 185 -5.20 10.94 11.32
C PHE A 185 -5.49 9.50 11.73
N SER A 186 -5.73 8.63 10.75
CA SER A 186 -5.87 7.19 11.01
C SER A 186 -4.83 6.41 10.22
N PHE A 187 -4.37 5.30 10.78
CA PHE A 187 -3.41 4.41 10.14
C PHE A 187 -3.73 2.94 10.40
N PRO A 188 -3.54 2.08 9.36
CA PRO A 188 -3.95 0.69 9.42
C PRO A 188 -3.02 -0.17 10.28
N TRP A 189 -3.61 -1.25 10.82
CA TRP A 189 -2.92 -2.32 11.50
C TRP A 189 -3.59 -3.65 11.17
N ILE A 190 -2.83 -4.60 10.63
CA ILE A 190 -3.34 -5.90 10.24
C ILE A 190 -3.12 -6.88 11.39
N VAL A 191 -4.20 -7.47 11.87
CA VAL A 191 -4.17 -8.51 12.91
C VAL A 191 -4.58 -9.84 12.30
N ALA A 192 -3.62 -10.74 12.13
CA ALA A 192 -3.87 -12.11 11.70
C ALA A 192 -4.33 -12.98 12.89
N PRO A 193 -5.06 -14.07 12.68
CA PRO A 193 -5.45 -14.94 13.76
C PRO A 193 -4.23 -15.71 14.30
N LYS A 194 -4.21 -15.99 15.60
CA LYS A 194 -3.20 -16.87 16.20
C LYS A 194 -3.36 -18.31 15.74
N LYS A 195 -4.59 -18.70 15.46
CA LYS A 195 -4.98 -20.00 14.87
C LYS A 195 -6.11 -19.74 13.89
N PRO A 196 -6.17 -20.45 12.78
CA PRO A 196 -7.28 -20.35 11.85
C PRO A 196 -8.63 -20.49 12.53
N SER A 197 -9.55 -19.58 12.23
CA SER A 197 -10.91 -19.52 12.81
C SER A 197 -12.02 -19.60 11.76
N ALA A 198 -11.64 -19.50 10.47
CA ALA A 198 -12.55 -19.52 9.33
C ALA A 198 -12.06 -20.50 8.24
N GLY A 199 -12.95 -20.86 7.32
CA GLY A 199 -12.56 -21.56 6.10
C GLY A 199 -12.05 -20.65 4.99
N LEU A 200 -12.13 -19.34 5.17
CA LEU A 200 -11.76 -18.29 4.22
C LEU A 200 -10.61 -17.45 4.76
N ALA A 201 -9.51 -17.40 4.02
CA ALA A 201 -8.45 -16.41 4.23
C ALA A 201 -8.62 -15.24 3.25
N VAL A 202 -8.33 -14.02 3.70
CA VAL A 202 -8.31 -12.81 2.87
C VAL A 202 -6.97 -12.12 3.04
N LEU A 203 -6.33 -11.73 1.93
CA LEU A 203 -5.05 -11.03 1.95
C LEU A 203 -5.23 -9.51 1.83
N ALA A 204 -4.51 -8.78 2.66
CA ALA A 204 -4.22 -7.37 2.46
C ALA A 204 -3.06 -7.24 1.48
N SER A 205 -3.20 -6.39 0.48
CA SER A 205 -2.16 -6.12 -0.52
C SER A 205 -1.08 -5.16 0.03
N ASN A 206 -0.53 -5.47 1.22
CA ASN A 206 0.37 -4.57 1.94
C ASN A 206 1.72 -4.35 1.24
N LEU A 207 2.14 -5.22 0.34
CA LEU A 207 3.30 -4.99 -0.55
C LEU A 207 2.99 -3.88 -1.55
N THR A 208 1.80 -3.91 -2.13
CA THR A 208 1.31 -2.83 -3.01
C THR A 208 1.18 -1.52 -2.24
N TRP A 209 0.64 -1.53 -0.99
CA TRP A 209 0.58 -0.31 -0.18
C TRP A 209 1.96 0.33 -0.02
N ASN A 210 3.00 -0.47 0.27
CA ASN A 210 4.36 0.03 0.42
C ASN A 210 4.97 0.52 -0.90
N ALA A 211 4.70 -0.16 -2.03
CA ALA A 211 5.18 0.23 -3.35
C ALA A 211 4.65 1.61 -3.79
N TYR A 212 3.39 1.92 -3.46
CA TYR A 212 2.76 3.21 -3.75
C TYR A 212 3.04 4.29 -2.71
N ASN A 213 3.59 3.94 -1.55
CA ASN A 213 3.85 4.88 -0.48
C ASN A 213 4.99 5.85 -0.85
N SER A 214 4.68 7.13 -0.99
CA SER A 214 5.66 8.19 -1.31
C SER A 214 6.14 8.99 -0.08
N PHE A 215 5.77 8.59 1.13
CA PHE A 215 6.29 9.23 2.33
C PHE A 215 7.81 9.08 2.40
N GLY A 216 8.51 10.19 2.47
CA GLY A 216 9.97 10.24 2.35
C GLY A 216 10.45 10.75 0.99
N GLY A 217 9.56 10.91 0.01
CA GLY A 217 9.83 11.48 -1.31
C GLY A 217 10.11 10.46 -2.41
N ARG A 218 10.07 9.15 -2.10
CA ARG A 218 10.28 8.08 -3.08
C ARG A 218 9.24 6.97 -2.93
N SER A 219 8.90 6.33 -4.03
CA SER A 219 8.08 5.12 -4.10
C SER A 219 8.53 4.29 -5.29
N ASN A 220 7.83 3.20 -5.62
CA ASN A 220 8.11 2.48 -6.87
C ASN A 220 7.73 3.28 -8.14
N TYR A 221 7.11 4.45 -8.00
CA TYR A 221 6.66 5.32 -9.10
C TYR A 221 7.34 6.69 -9.10
N ILE A 222 7.70 7.19 -7.92
CA ILE A 222 8.35 8.50 -7.78
C ILE A 222 9.79 8.25 -7.36
N HIS A 223 10.76 8.69 -8.15
CA HIS A 223 12.18 8.50 -7.89
C HIS A 223 12.54 7.02 -7.57
N ALA A 224 11.96 6.10 -8.30
CA ALA A 224 12.10 4.66 -8.03
C ALA A 224 13.56 4.19 -7.96
N ASP A 225 14.44 4.81 -8.74
CA ASP A 225 15.89 4.56 -8.83
C ASP A 225 16.73 5.29 -7.75
N GLY A 226 16.09 5.99 -6.82
CA GLY A 226 16.72 6.73 -5.72
C GLY A 226 16.34 8.20 -5.66
N LEU A 227 16.46 8.80 -4.48
CA LEU A 227 16.22 10.23 -4.34
C LEU A 227 17.20 11.04 -5.22
N PRO A 228 16.75 12.14 -5.85
CA PRO A 228 17.64 13.07 -6.52
C PRO A 228 18.73 13.59 -5.58
N ARG A 229 19.86 14.03 -6.16
CA ARG A 229 20.96 14.61 -5.36
C ARG A 229 20.56 15.86 -4.57
N THR A 230 19.53 16.56 -5.05
CA THR A 230 18.98 17.77 -4.43
C THR A 230 17.49 17.63 -4.22
N PRO A 231 16.93 18.16 -3.14
CA PRO A 231 15.49 18.19 -2.94
C PRO A 231 14.76 18.90 -4.07
N THR A 232 13.51 18.53 -4.27
CA THR A 232 12.66 19.11 -5.32
C THR A 232 12.15 20.47 -4.90
N ILE A 233 12.15 21.43 -5.82
CA ILE A 233 11.70 22.82 -5.55
C ILE A 233 10.22 22.98 -5.88
N ASN A 234 9.66 22.11 -6.72
CA ASN A 234 8.31 22.23 -7.22
C ASN A 234 7.58 20.88 -7.20
N SER A 235 6.64 20.72 -6.30
CA SER A 235 5.81 19.52 -6.18
C SER A 235 5.02 19.16 -7.44
N ARG A 236 4.75 20.12 -8.34
CA ARG A 236 4.15 19.84 -9.65
C ARG A 236 5.10 19.13 -10.60
N ALA A 237 6.40 19.31 -10.45
CA ALA A 237 7.39 18.55 -11.19
C ALA A 237 7.36 17.06 -10.81
N GLU A 238 7.01 16.75 -9.57
CA GLU A 238 6.82 15.36 -9.10
C GLU A 238 5.64 14.67 -9.81
N LEU A 239 4.53 15.40 -10.03
CA LEU A 239 3.39 14.87 -10.79
C LEU A 239 3.76 14.57 -12.24
N LYS A 240 4.62 15.39 -12.86
CA LYS A 240 5.15 15.11 -14.20
C LYS A 240 6.04 13.87 -14.22
N ARG A 241 6.93 13.73 -13.22
CA ARG A 241 7.79 12.54 -13.09
C ARG A 241 7.00 11.25 -12.93
N TYR A 242 5.80 11.34 -12.37
CA TYR A 242 4.91 10.20 -12.26
C TYR A 242 4.21 9.84 -13.58
N SER A 243 3.98 10.81 -14.45
CA SER A 243 3.19 10.64 -15.68
C SER A 243 4.03 10.64 -16.96
N ASP A 244 5.22 11.20 -16.94
CA ASP A 244 6.04 11.34 -18.13
C ASP A 244 7.04 10.18 -18.22
N ASN A 245 7.03 9.48 -19.36
CA ASN A 245 7.88 8.33 -19.66
C ASN A 245 9.38 8.62 -19.50
N GLU A 246 9.80 9.88 -19.70
CA GLU A 246 11.17 10.35 -19.51
C GLU A 246 11.69 10.13 -18.08
N PHE A 247 10.78 10.12 -17.09
CA PHE A 247 11.13 9.98 -15.68
C PHE A 247 10.80 8.60 -15.10
N LEU A 248 10.19 7.72 -15.88
CA LEU A 248 9.94 6.34 -15.48
C LEU A 248 11.22 5.53 -15.69
N THR A 249 12.00 5.39 -14.64
CA THR A 249 13.31 4.77 -14.68
C THR A 249 13.27 3.26 -14.44
N TRP A 250 12.27 2.57 -15.00
CA TRP A 250 12.11 1.12 -14.88
C TRP A 250 13.17 0.30 -15.65
N ASN A 251 14.20 0.96 -16.12
CA ASN A 251 15.25 0.37 -16.94
C ASN A 251 16.53 -0.01 -16.17
N ARG A 252 16.53 0.14 -14.84
CA ARG A 252 17.69 -0.17 -14.00
C ARG A 252 17.52 -1.50 -13.31
N ASP A 253 18.63 -2.21 -13.12
CA ASP A 253 18.66 -3.46 -12.36
C ASP A 253 18.70 -3.21 -10.83
N ASP A 254 19.14 -2.01 -10.39
CA ASP A 254 19.33 -1.65 -8.98
C ASP A 254 18.30 -0.64 -8.52
N TYR A 255 17.24 -1.13 -7.89
CA TYR A 255 16.26 -0.30 -7.19
C TYR A 255 16.56 -0.27 -5.70
N PRO A 256 16.79 0.92 -5.10
CA PRO A 256 16.96 1.00 -3.66
C PRO A 256 15.73 0.47 -2.93
N PRO A 257 15.92 -0.27 -1.82
CA PRO A 257 14.81 -0.87 -1.10
C PRO A 257 13.81 0.17 -0.56
N LEU A 258 12.56 -0.26 -0.37
CA LEU A 258 11.49 0.50 0.24
C LEU A 258 11.22 -0.06 1.65
N SER A 259 11.51 0.72 2.68
CA SER A 259 11.24 0.35 4.06
C SER A 259 9.73 0.40 4.35
N PHE A 260 9.24 -0.56 5.15
CA PHE A 260 7.90 -0.50 5.72
C PHE A 260 7.84 0.40 6.96
N ASP A 261 8.97 0.73 7.60
CA ASP A 261 9.05 1.52 8.84
C ASP A 261 8.82 3.02 8.57
N ARG A 262 7.66 3.35 8.03
CA ARG A 262 7.25 4.72 7.71
C ARG A 262 5.73 4.85 7.63
N PRO A 263 5.16 6.04 7.85
CA PRO A 263 3.73 6.30 7.68
C PRO A 263 3.24 5.98 6.26
N GLU A 264 1.94 5.67 6.17
CA GLU A 264 1.21 5.45 4.91
C GLU A 264 0.02 6.42 4.80
N PRO A 265 0.24 7.71 4.48
CA PRO A 265 -0.82 8.71 4.49
C PRO A 265 -1.98 8.39 3.55
N TYR A 266 -1.74 7.62 2.49
CA TYR A 266 -2.76 7.21 1.53
C TYR A 266 -3.73 6.14 2.05
N ASN A 267 -3.39 5.51 3.17
CA ASN A 267 -4.25 4.55 3.86
C ASN A 267 -5.10 5.19 4.96
N HIS A 268 -5.03 6.51 5.12
CA HIS A 268 -5.90 7.25 6.04
C HIS A 268 -7.36 7.13 5.59
N ILE A 269 -8.25 6.89 6.55
CA ILE A 269 -9.72 6.89 6.40
C ILE A 269 -10.26 7.94 7.38
N ASN A 270 -11.12 8.83 6.91
CA ASN A 270 -11.77 9.82 7.77
C ASN A 270 -12.61 9.14 8.85
N PHE A 271 -12.70 9.75 10.05
CA PHE A 271 -13.34 9.10 11.20
C PHE A 271 -14.84 8.90 11.05
N ASP A 272 -15.49 9.75 10.25
CA ASP A 272 -16.92 9.74 9.94
C ASP A 272 -17.25 9.02 8.63
N GLU A 273 -16.23 8.54 7.89
CA GLU A 273 -16.40 7.86 6.61
C GLU A 273 -17.16 6.54 6.78
N LYS A 274 -18.15 6.34 5.92
CA LYS A 274 -18.95 5.11 5.86
C LYS A 274 -18.46 4.22 4.72
N ILE A 275 -18.68 2.94 4.88
CA ILE A 275 -18.27 1.93 3.90
C ILE A 275 -18.93 2.13 2.51
N THR A 276 -20.07 2.80 2.47
CA THR A 276 -20.81 3.13 1.24
C THR A 276 -20.49 4.51 0.68
N ASP A 277 -19.61 5.27 1.30
CA ASP A 277 -19.20 6.56 0.78
C ASP A 277 -18.27 6.39 -0.43
N PRO A 278 -18.32 7.33 -1.40
CA PRO A 278 -17.41 7.34 -2.53
C PRO A 278 -15.95 7.29 -2.08
N ILE A 279 -15.13 6.51 -2.80
CA ILE A 279 -13.69 6.43 -2.52
C ILE A 279 -12.99 7.47 -3.39
N GLU A 280 -12.54 8.55 -2.77
CA GLU A 280 -11.86 9.64 -3.44
C GLU A 280 -10.34 9.52 -3.30
N GLY A 281 -9.62 10.07 -4.25
CA GLY A 281 -8.16 10.07 -4.26
C GLY A 281 -7.56 8.88 -5.01
N ARG A 282 -6.38 9.14 -5.54
CA ARG A 282 -5.70 8.20 -6.44
C ARG A 282 -5.39 6.88 -5.77
N GLN A 283 -4.75 6.92 -4.61
CA GLN A 283 -4.28 5.74 -3.91
C GLN A 283 -5.40 5.05 -3.14
N ALA A 284 -6.29 5.79 -2.50
CA ALA A 284 -7.38 5.23 -1.72
C ALA A 284 -8.28 4.26 -2.53
N CYS A 285 -8.44 4.54 -3.84
CA CYS A 285 -9.24 3.69 -4.74
C CYS A 285 -8.70 2.26 -4.92
N HIS A 286 -7.45 1.99 -4.58
CA HIS A 286 -6.84 0.67 -4.80
C HIS A 286 -5.94 0.19 -3.64
N LEU A 287 -5.97 0.86 -2.47
CA LEU A 287 -5.21 0.47 -1.28
C LEU A 287 -6.17 0.09 -0.12
N ALA A 288 -5.71 0.18 1.13
CA ALA A 288 -6.47 -0.24 2.32
C ALA A 288 -7.90 0.33 2.40
N PRO A 289 -8.18 1.59 2.03
CA PRO A 289 -9.56 2.10 2.04
C PRO A 289 -10.50 1.35 1.09
N ALA A 290 -10.00 0.89 -0.06
CA ALA A 290 -10.79 0.06 -0.97
C ALA A 290 -10.96 -1.36 -0.44
N GLU A 291 -9.92 -1.95 0.14
CA GLU A 291 -9.97 -3.29 0.75
C GLU A 291 -10.96 -3.35 1.93
N TRP A 292 -11.08 -2.28 2.71
CA TRP A 292 -12.12 -2.20 3.75
C TRP A 292 -13.52 -2.48 3.20
N ARG A 293 -13.84 -2.05 1.96
CA ARG A 293 -15.15 -2.30 1.32
C ARG A 293 -15.43 -3.79 1.14
N LEU A 294 -14.40 -4.58 0.81
CA LEU A 294 -14.51 -6.04 0.76
C LEU A 294 -14.77 -6.63 2.15
N LEU A 295 -13.96 -6.26 3.14
CA LEU A 295 -14.07 -6.83 4.48
C LEU A 295 -15.43 -6.55 5.11
N GLY A 296 -15.92 -5.31 4.98
CA GLY A 296 -17.25 -4.96 5.45
C GLY A 296 -18.36 -5.68 4.68
N TRP A 297 -18.24 -5.79 3.37
CA TRP A 297 -19.20 -6.55 2.57
C TRP A 297 -19.25 -8.02 3.00
N LEU A 298 -18.12 -8.68 3.25
CA LEU A 298 -18.08 -10.04 3.78
C LEU A 298 -18.85 -10.17 5.10
N GLU A 299 -18.71 -9.22 6.01
CA GLU A 299 -19.46 -9.21 7.28
C GLU A 299 -20.95 -9.00 7.07
N ARG A 300 -21.36 -8.09 6.18
CA ARG A 300 -22.77 -7.88 5.84
C ARG A 300 -23.43 -9.15 5.31
N GLU A 301 -22.72 -9.89 4.48
CA GLU A 301 -23.20 -11.13 3.87
C GLU A 301 -22.99 -12.37 4.77
N ASN A 302 -22.50 -12.18 6.00
CA ASN A 302 -22.24 -13.22 6.99
C ASN A 302 -21.17 -14.26 6.59
N PHE A 303 -20.16 -13.85 5.81
CA PHE A 303 -18.97 -14.64 5.55
C PHE A 303 -17.93 -14.42 6.63
N VAL A 304 -17.60 -15.47 7.38
CA VAL A 304 -16.52 -15.44 8.36
C VAL A 304 -15.20 -15.59 7.65
N TYR A 305 -14.23 -14.77 7.98
CA TYR A 305 -12.90 -14.76 7.36
C TYR A 305 -11.80 -14.51 8.38
N ASP A 306 -10.60 -14.98 8.07
CA ASP A 306 -9.35 -14.60 8.70
C ASP A 306 -8.58 -13.65 7.76
N TYR A 307 -8.05 -12.56 8.31
CA TYR A 307 -7.36 -11.52 7.54
C TYR A 307 -5.85 -11.58 7.76
N TYR A 308 -5.09 -11.60 6.69
CA TYR A 308 -3.64 -11.68 6.70
C TYR A 308 -3.02 -10.60 5.82
N ALA A 309 -1.78 -10.21 6.13
CA ALA A 309 -0.96 -9.47 5.21
C ALA A 309 -0.31 -10.41 4.16
N GLU A 310 -0.01 -9.91 2.97
CA GLU A 310 0.79 -10.64 1.99
C GLU A 310 2.15 -11.08 2.56
N THR A 311 2.74 -10.28 3.45
CA THR A 311 3.97 -10.66 4.15
C THR A 311 3.82 -11.92 5.01
N HIS A 312 2.63 -12.20 5.58
CA HIS A 312 2.36 -13.46 6.28
C HIS A 312 2.28 -14.67 5.32
N LEU A 313 1.87 -14.43 4.07
CA LEU A 313 1.96 -15.46 3.03
C LEU A 313 3.42 -15.67 2.59
N HIS A 314 4.20 -14.57 2.48
CA HIS A 314 5.59 -14.61 2.11
C HIS A 314 6.44 -15.43 3.09
N ASP A 315 6.30 -15.21 4.39
CA ASP A 315 7.11 -15.86 5.44
C ASP A 315 6.56 -17.22 5.89
N GLY A 316 5.33 -17.57 5.47
CA GLY A 316 4.69 -18.85 5.80
C GLY A 316 3.87 -18.82 7.09
N THR A 317 3.67 -17.67 7.72
CA THR A 317 2.74 -17.51 8.85
C THR A 317 1.31 -17.88 8.45
N LEU A 318 0.92 -17.57 7.20
CA LEU A 318 -0.32 -18.09 6.61
C LEU A 318 -0.08 -19.49 6.05
N ASP A 319 -0.64 -20.49 6.71
CA ASP A 319 -0.69 -21.88 6.24
C ASP A 319 -1.98 -22.11 5.43
N LEU A 320 -1.85 -22.11 4.10
CA LEU A 320 -2.98 -22.26 3.18
C LEU A 320 -3.69 -23.61 3.32
N SER A 321 -3.03 -24.66 3.82
CA SER A 321 -3.62 -25.98 4.01
C SER A 321 -4.78 -26.00 5.02
N GLN A 322 -4.87 -24.97 5.85
CA GLN A 322 -5.93 -24.79 6.85
C GLN A 322 -7.19 -24.14 6.27
N TYR A 323 -7.17 -23.68 5.02
CA TYR A 323 -8.24 -22.92 4.39
C TYR A 323 -8.84 -23.63 3.20
N LYS A 324 -10.15 -23.42 2.99
CA LYS A 324 -10.86 -23.87 1.79
C LYS A 324 -10.71 -22.89 0.64
N ALA A 325 -10.72 -21.59 0.94
CA ALA A 325 -10.63 -20.53 -0.05
C ALA A 325 -9.71 -19.40 0.38
N LEU A 326 -9.07 -18.76 -0.58
CA LEU A 326 -8.24 -17.57 -0.44
C LEU A 326 -8.79 -16.45 -1.32
N ILE A 327 -8.98 -15.25 -0.76
CA ILE A 327 -9.23 -14.04 -1.55
C ILE A 327 -7.94 -13.22 -1.62
N THR A 328 -7.55 -12.84 -2.84
CA THR A 328 -6.66 -11.71 -3.11
C THR A 328 -7.50 -10.61 -3.76
N SER A 329 -7.31 -9.33 -3.36
CA SER A 329 -8.28 -8.32 -3.73
C SER A 329 -7.71 -6.98 -4.09
N VAL A 330 -8.51 -6.21 -4.77
CA VAL A 330 -8.31 -4.85 -5.24
C VAL A 330 -7.10 -4.75 -6.15
N HIS A 331 -5.89 -4.66 -5.60
CA HIS A 331 -4.69 -4.46 -6.39
C HIS A 331 -3.46 -5.18 -5.81
N PRO A 332 -3.40 -6.52 -5.85
CA PRO A 332 -2.24 -7.28 -5.39
C PRO A 332 -1.13 -7.29 -6.46
N GLU A 333 -0.62 -6.10 -6.83
CA GLU A 333 0.29 -5.90 -7.96
C GLU A 333 1.69 -6.48 -7.72
N TYR A 334 2.15 -6.45 -6.47
CA TYR A 334 3.53 -6.78 -6.09
C TYR A 334 3.57 -8.08 -5.29
N TRP A 335 4.16 -9.12 -5.87
CA TRP A 335 4.26 -10.42 -5.22
C TRP A 335 5.67 -10.97 -5.22
N THR A 336 6.02 -11.73 -4.19
CA THR A 336 7.26 -12.49 -4.17
C THR A 336 7.07 -13.84 -4.87
N GLU A 337 8.16 -14.41 -5.40
CA GLU A 337 8.15 -15.76 -5.97
C GLU A 337 7.65 -16.80 -4.96
N ALA A 338 8.02 -16.67 -3.69
CA ALA A 338 7.58 -17.57 -2.63
C ALA A 338 6.06 -17.56 -2.44
N MET A 339 5.41 -16.38 -2.51
CA MET A 339 3.95 -16.27 -2.43
C MET A 339 3.28 -16.93 -3.63
N PHE A 340 3.75 -16.62 -4.83
CA PHE A 340 3.23 -17.20 -6.07
C PHE A 340 3.33 -18.73 -6.05
N SER A 341 4.49 -19.27 -5.75
CA SER A 341 4.73 -20.72 -5.71
C SER A 341 3.87 -21.43 -4.67
N ARG A 342 3.68 -20.83 -3.48
CA ARG A 342 2.80 -21.40 -2.43
C ARG A 342 1.34 -21.46 -2.88
N VAL A 343 0.80 -20.35 -3.42
CA VAL A 343 -0.59 -20.31 -3.88
C VAL A 343 -0.80 -21.22 -5.09
N LYS A 344 0.16 -21.23 -6.02
CA LYS A 344 0.07 -22.10 -7.18
C LYS A 344 0.05 -23.59 -6.80
N ARG A 345 0.98 -24.02 -5.93
CA ARG A 345 0.99 -25.39 -5.43
C ARG A 345 -0.32 -25.72 -4.72
N TRP A 346 -0.79 -24.85 -3.84
CA TRP A 346 -2.03 -25.04 -3.10
C TRP A 346 -3.24 -25.21 -4.03
N VAL A 347 -3.36 -24.39 -5.07
CA VAL A 347 -4.45 -24.47 -6.06
C VAL A 347 -4.31 -25.72 -6.96
N PHE A 348 -3.12 -25.98 -7.50
CA PHE A 348 -2.94 -26.98 -8.54
C PHE A 348 -2.67 -28.39 -8.01
N GLU A 349 -2.22 -28.54 -6.77
CA GLU A 349 -1.87 -29.83 -6.17
C GLU A 349 -2.71 -30.19 -4.94
N GLU A 350 -3.11 -29.19 -4.14
CA GLU A 350 -3.76 -29.37 -2.84
C GLU A 350 -5.28 -29.04 -2.87
N LYS A 351 -5.86 -28.82 -4.04
CA LYS A 351 -7.29 -28.51 -4.26
C LYS A 351 -7.73 -27.16 -3.67
N GLY A 352 -6.82 -26.23 -3.51
CA GLY A 352 -7.12 -24.88 -3.04
C GLY A 352 -8.07 -24.12 -3.99
N ARG A 353 -8.82 -23.17 -3.45
CA ARG A 353 -9.79 -22.37 -4.20
C ARG A 353 -9.42 -20.90 -4.12
N LEU A 354 -8.92 -20.35 -5.23
CA LEU A 354 -8.48 -18.96 -5.32
C LEU A 354 -9.59 -18.08 -5.87
N ILE A 355 -9.83 -16.96 -5.19
CA ILE A 355 -10.77 -15.91 -5.59
C ILE A 355 -9.98 -14.63 -5.78
N TYR A 356 -9.80 -14.22 -7.02
CA TYR A 356 -9.12 -12.99 -7.38
C TYR A 356 -10.13 -11.88 -7.67
N LEU A 357 -10.33 -10.98 -6.71
CA LEU A 357 -11.24 -9.84 -6.79
C LEU A 357 -10.46 -8.54 -7.03
N GLY A 358 -9.64 -8.50 -8.05
CA GLY A 358 -8.75 -7.39 -8.33
C GLY A 358 -8.42 -7.23 -9.81
N GLY A 359 -7.55 -6.28 -10.11
CA GLY A 359 -6.97 -6.02 -11.42
C GLY A 359 -5.49 -5.71 -11.34
N ASN A 360 -4.74 -5.95 -12.43
CA ASN A 360 -3.29 -5.82 -12.53
C ASN A 360 -2.55 -6.55 -11.40
N GLY A 361 -3.07 -7.73 -11.03
CA GLY A 361 -2.49 -8.53 -9.95
C GLY A 361 -1.23 -9.25 -10.40
N LEU A 362 -0.30 -9.48 -9.44
CA LEU A 362 0.94 -10.23 -9.62
C LEU A 362 1.84 -9.71 -10.77
N ASN A 363 1.69 -8.46 -11.13
CA ASN A 363 2.34 -7.86 -12.29
C ASN A 363 3.84 -7.65 -12.10
N CYS A 364 4.30 -7.46 -10.85
CA CYS A 364 5.68 -7.12 -10.55
C CYS A 364 6.23 -8.01 -9.42
N GLU A 365 7.38 -8.63 -9.66
CA GLU A 365 8.08 -9.33 -8.59
C GLU A 365 8.69 -8.35 -7.60
N VAL A 366 8.63 -8.74 -6.32
CA VAL A 366 9.38 -8.09 -5.25
C VAL A 366 10.16 -9.11 -4.44
N GLU A 367 11.26 -8.68 -3.86
CA GLU A 367 11.99 -9.41 -2.84
C GLU A 367 11.90 -8.66 -1.50
N ILE A 368 11.88 -9.40 -0.40
CA ILE A 368 11.99 -8.86 0.94
C ILE A 368 13.38 -9.20 1.47
N ASN A 369 14.19 -8.17 1.69
CA ASN A 369 15.53 -8.31 2.20
C ASN A 369 15.56 -8.85 3.65
N PRO A 370 16.69 -9.37 4.12
CA PRO A 370 16.83 -9.83 5.52
C PRO A 370 16.55 -8.74 6.58
N ASP A 371 16.71 -7.48 6.24
CA ASP A 371 16.36 -6.33 7.09
C ASP A 371 14.86 -5.96 7.03
N GLY A 372 14.06 -6.70 6.24
CA GLY A 372 12.63 -6.51 6.08
C GLY A 372 12.23 -5.44 5.06
N ALA A 373 13.17 -4.81 4.35
CA ALA A 373 12.84 -3.85 3.31
C ALA A 373 12.49 -4.54 1.98
N MET A 374 11.63 -3.91 1.19
CA MET A 374 11.13 -4.45 -0.08
C MET A 374 11.92 -3.90 -1.28
N VAL A 375 12.36 -4.76 -2.18
CA VAL A 375 12.96 -4.40 -3.46
C VAL A 375 12.00 -4.78 -4.59
N CYS A 376 11.69 -3.81 -5.49
CA CYS A 376 10.81 -4.04 -6.63
C CYS A 376 11.64 -4.33 -7.89
N HIS A 377 11.33 -5.43 -8.58
CA HIS A 377 11.98 -5.83 -9.82
C HIS A 377 11.15 -5.38 -11.03
N ASN A 378 11.29 -4.11 -11.41
CA ASN A 378 10.51 -3.54 -12.51
C ASN A 378 10.95 -4.05 -13.92
N GLY A 379 12.06 -4.78 -14.01
CA GLY A 379 12.60 -5.31 -15.25
C GLY A 379 13.21 -4.25 -16.16
N LYS A 380 13.93 -4.69 -17.19
CA LYS A 380 14.40 -3.83 -18.29
C LYS A 380 13.27 -3.66 -19.30
N ILE A 381 12.42 -2.69 -19.07
CA ILE A 381 11.44 -2.28 -20.08
C ILE A 381 12.16 -1.33 -21.04
N THR A 382 12.62 -1.86 -22.16
CA THR A 382 13.19 -1.04 -23.24
C THR A 382 12.06 -0.47 -24.08
N GLY A 383 11.63 0.73 -23.70
CA GLY A 383 10.56 1.45 -24.40
C GLY A 383 9.17 1.09 -23.91
N LEU A 384 8.38 2.12 -23.73
CA LEU A 384 6.97 2.07 -23.33
C LEU A 384 6.04 1.93 -24.55
N ASP A 385 6.37 1.10 -25.51
CA ASP A 385 5.27 0.62 -26.31
C ASP A 385 4.56 -0.49 -25.52
N THR A 386 3.28 -0.63 -25.71
CA THR A 386 2.46 -1.69 -25.12
C THR A 386 2.92 -3.11 -25.51
N LYS A 387 4.02 -3.21 -26.23
CA LYS A 387 4.77 -4.37 -26.64
C LYS A 387 6.19 -4.37 -26.07
N GLY A 388 6.56 -3.34 -25.31
CA GLY A 388 7.92 -3.07 -24.82
C GLY A 388 8.44 -4.04 -23.77
N LEU A 389 7.65 -5.00 -23.34
CA LEU A 389 8.08 -6.10 -22.48
C LEU A 389 8.82 -7.22 -23.25
N GLY A 390 9.25 -6.96 -24.50
CA GLY A 390 9.99 -7.95 -25.29
C GLY A 390 9.20 -9.23 -25.60
N GLY A 391 7.87 -9.13 -25.65
CA GLY A 391 6.97 -10.27 -25.86
C GLY A 391 6.47 -10.93 -24.58
N PHE A 392 6.88 -10.46 -23.39
CA PHE A 392 6.34 -10.91 -22.12
C PHE A 392 4.98 -10.25 -21.82
N GLU A 393 4.15 -10.91 -21.06
CA GLU A 393 2.80 -10.43 -20.72
C GLU A 393 2.81 -9.42 -19.58
N SER A 394 3.79 -9.51 -18.67
CA SER A 394 3.93 -8.64 -17.50
C SER A 394 5.39 -8.51 -17.05
N ARG A 395 5.66 -7.63 -16.10
CA ARG A 395 6.98 -7.52 -15.47
C ARG A 395 7.35 -8.78 -14.68
N TYR A 396 6.36 -9.43 -14.07
CA TYR A 396 6.56 -10.70 -13.37
C TYR A 396 6.98 -11.80 -14.35
N ALA A 397 6.31 -11.88 -15.51
CA ALA A 397 6.58 -12.85 -16.56
C ALA A 397 7.96 -12.72 -17.23
N ILE A 398 8.65 -11.59 -17.06
CA ILE A 398 10.04 -11.44 -17.51
C ILE A 398 11.00 -12.38 -16.76
N ARG A 399 10.70 -12.66 -15.49
CA ARG A 399 11.57 -13.44 -14.60
C ARG A 399 11.03 -14.84 -14.31
N HIS A 400 9.72 -15.02 -14.43
CA HIS A 400 8.98 -16.22 -14.06
C HIS A 400 7.99 -16.61 -15.16
N GLU A 401 7.04 -17.45 -14.83
CA GLU A 401 5.89 -17.72 -15.69
C GLU A 401 4.85 -16.60 -15.59
N SER A 402 3.97 -16.49 -16.59
CA SER A 402 2.88 -15.52 -16.56
C SER A 402 1.90 -15.78 -15.42
N GLU A 403 1.49 -14.74 -14.73
CA GLU A 403 0.42 -14.78 -13.73
C GLU A 403 -0.92 -15.29 -14.30
N ALA A 404 -1.13 -15.19 -15.61
CA ALA A 404 -2.28 -15.80 -16.27
C ALA A 404 -2.38 -17.31 -16.05
N GLY A 405 -1.24 -18.00 -15.86
CA GLY A 405 -1.19 -19.41 -15.51
C GLY A 405 -1.77 -19.74 -14.13
N LEU A 406 -1.88 -18.76 -13.24
CA LEU A 406 -2.51 -18.88 -11.91
C LEU A 406 -3.87 -18.20 -11.85
N LEU A 407 -3.97 -16.95 -12.30
CA LEU A 407 -5.18 -16.13 -12.19
C LEU A 407 -6.18 -16.38 -13.33
N GLY A 408 -5.74 -16.96 -14.43
CA GLY A 408 -6.52 -17.11 -15.66
C GLY A 408 -6.56 -15.85 -16.52
N VAL A 409 -6.08 -14.73 -16.01
CA VAL A 409 -6.07 -13.42 -16.66
C VAL A 409 -4.77 -12.68 -16.36
N VAL A 410 -4.42 -11.72 -17.22
CA VAL A 410 -3.26 -10.86 -17.08
C VAL A 410 -3.61 -9.42 -17.47
N PHE A 411 -2.94 -8.45 -16.87
CA PHE A 411 -3.13 -7.03 -17.13
C PHE A 411 -3.01 -6.67 -18.62
N THR A 412 -3.86 -5.77 -19.06
CA THR A 412 -3.79 -5.12 -20.36
C THR A 412 -3.99 -3.61 -20.23
N PRO A 413 -3.15 -2.78 -20.89
CA PRO A 413 -3.33 -1.34 -20.88
C PRO A 413 -4.54 -0.87 -21.69
N MET A 414 -5.17 -1.74 -22.48
CA MET A 414 -6.33 -1.40 -23.30
C MET A 414 -7.53 -1.08 -22.41
N GLY A 415 -8.04 0.16 -22.50
CA GLY A 415 -9.12 0.65 -21.67
C GLY A 415 -8.75 0.95 -20.22
N ALA A 416 -7.44 0.97 -19.88
CA ALA A 416 -6.97 1.40 -18.56
C ALA A 416 -7.47 2.82 -18.24
N MET A 417 -7.66 3.11 -16.95
CA MET A 417 -8.19 4.37 -16.43
C MET A 417 -9.63 4.71 -16.89
N THR A 418 -10.41 3.72 -17.28
CA THR A 418 -11.86 3.86 -17.55
C THR A 418 -12.67 2.98 -16.61
N GLY A 419 -13.96 3.31 -16.40
CA GLY A 419 -14.90 2.49 -15.64
C GLY A 419 -16.13 2.17 -16.49
N ALA A 420 -16.61 0.92 -16.43
CA ALA A 420 -17.77 0.45 -17.17
C ALA A 420 -18.44 -0.76 -16.49
N PRO A 421 -19.70 -1.09 -16.79
CA PRO A 421 -20.30 -2.34 -16.35
C PRO A 421 -19.76 -3.55 -17.10
N TYR A 422 -20.09 -4.75 -16.62
CA TYR A 422 -19.85 -6.02 -17.31
C TYR A 422 -21.04 -6.39 -18.20
N ARG A 423 -20.73 -7.10 -19.28
CA ARG A 423 -21.71 -7.82 -20.11
C ARG A 423 -21.54 -9.32 -19.91
N VAL A 424 -22.63 -10.00 -19.57
CA VAL A 424 -22.67 -11.46 -19.39
C VAL A 424 -22.38 -12.16 -20.71
N GLN A 425 -21.48 -13.13 -20.71
CA GLN A 425 -21.17 -13.99 -21.86
C GLN A 425 -21.88 -15.34 -21.75
N ASP A 426 -21.84 -15.98 -20.58
CA ASP A 426 -22.53 -17.25 -20.31
C ASP A 426 -23.45 -17.12 -19.09
N GLY A 427 -24.68 -16.70 -19.30
CA GLY A 427 -25.71 -16.52 -18.27
C GLY A 427 -26.28 -17.84 -17.72
N SER A 428 -25.94 -18.98 -18.28
CA SER A 428 -26.36 -20.30 -17.77
C SER A 428 -25.44 -20.84 -16.67
N HIS A 429 -24.29 -20.23 -16.48
CA HIS A 429 -23.30 -20.67 -15.51
C HIS A 429 -23.78 -20.45 -14.07
N TRP A 430 -23.46 -21.35 -13.16
CA TRP A 430 -23.87 -21.32 -11.74
C TRP A 430 -23.48 -20.02 -11.00
N VAL A 431 -22.46 -19.33 -11.43
CA VAL A 431 -22.03 -18.02 -10.89
C VAL A 431 -23.16 -16.99 -10.96
N PHE A 432 -24.05 -17.08 -11.94
CA PHE A 432 -25.19 -16.17 -12.14
C PHE A 432 -26.50 -16.67 -11.52
N GLU A 433 -26.50 -17.77 -10.78
CA GLU A 433 -27.71 -18.26 -10.09
C GLU A 433 -28.31 -17.17 -9.19
N ASN A 434 -29.64 -17.09 -9.22
CA ASN A 434 -30.43 -16.10 -8.45
C ASN A 434 -30.15 -14.63 -8.77
N THR A 435 -29.37 -14.32 -9.81
CA THR A 435 -29.18 -12.93 -10.28
C THR A 435 -30.26 -12.48 -11.24
N GLY A 436 -30.93 -13.40 -11.93
CA GLY A 436 -31.83 -13.11 -13.04
C GLY A 436 -31.13 -12.71 -14.34
N LEU A 437 -29.80 -12.68 -14.38
CA LEU A 437 -29.01 -12.29 -15.54
C LEU A 437 -28.98 -13.38 -16.60
N LYS A 438 -29.06 -12.97 -17.86
CA LYS A 438 -28.93 -13.83 -19.05
C LYS A 438 -27.74 -13.39 -19.89
N SER A 439 -27.30 -14.23 -20.81
CA SER A 439 -26.26 -13.87 -21.79
C SER A 439 -26.65 -12.61 -22.55
N GLY A 440 -25.75 -11.63 -22.60
CA GLY A 440 -25.95 -10.30 -23.18
C GLY A 440 -26.36 -9.21 -22.19
N ASP A 441 -26.90 -9.55 -21.02
CA ASP A 441 -27.31 -8.58 -20.01
C ASP A 441 -26.12 -7.83 -19.41
N ILE A 442 -26.39 -6.61 -18.88
CA ILE A 442 -25.42 -5.72 -18.25
C ILE A 442 -25.61 -5.78 -16.73
N PHE A 443 -24.50 -5.74 -15.99
CA PHE A 443 -24.49 -5.64 -14.53
C PHE A 443 -23.24 -4.92 -14.01
N GLY A 444 -23.26 -4.51 -12.74
CA GLY A 444 -22.13 -3.81 -12.12
C GLY A 444 -22.02 -2.36 -12.60
N GLU A 445 -23.16 -1.68 -12.75
CA GLU A 445 -23.22 -0.26 -13.18
C GLU A 445 -22.87 0.70 -12.06
N LYS A 446 -22.99 0.26 -10.79
CA LYS A 446 -22.71 1.09 -9.62
C LYS A 446 -21.30 0.80 -9.09
N SER A 447 -20.55 1.85 -8.76
CA SER A 447 -19.22 1.76 -8.16
C SER A 447 -18.96 2.95 -7.26
N LEU A 448 -18.31 2.73 -6.12
CA LEU A 448 -17.82 3.77 -5.21
C LEU A 448 -16.50 4.39 -5.70
N HIS A 449 -15.91 3.85 -6.74
CA HIS A 449 -14.59 4.23 -7.25
C HIS A 449 -14.68 5.55 -8.04
N MET A 450 -14.19 6.65 -7.45
CA MET A 450 -14.35 7.98 -8.04
C MET A 450 -13.29 8.34 -9.08
N ARG A 451 -12.13 7.69 -9.06
CA ARG A 451 -11.08 7.96 -10.07
C ARG A 451 -11.45 7.43 -11.46
N CYS A 452 -12.10 6.28 -11.53
CA CYS A 452 -12.59 5.66 -12.78
C CYS A 452 -14.05 5.27 -12.58
N PRO A 453 -14.97 6.24 -12.52
CA PRO A 453 -16.38 5.98 -12.31
C PRO A 453 -17.00 5.29 -13.53
N GLY A 454 -18.15 4.65 -13.34
CA GLY A 454 -18.95 4.08 -14.45
C GLY A 454 -19.20 2.58 -14.36
N GLY A 455 -18.67 1.90 -13.35
CA GLY A 455 -19.01 0.50 -13.12
C GLY A 455 -17.91 -0.36 -12.53
N ALA A 456 -18.21 -1.65 -12.40
CA ALA A 456 -17.38 -2.64 -11.70
C ALA A 456 -16.16 -3.13 -12.52
N SER A 457 -16.09 -2.85 -13.82
CA SER A 457 -14.93 -3.13 -14.67
C SER A 457 -14.15 -1.84 -14.90
N GLY A 458 -12.93 -1.72 -14.36
CA GLY A 458 -12.19 -0.47 -14.56
C GLY A 458 -10.95 -0.29 -13.70
N HIS A 459 -10.40 0.91 -13.77
CA HIS A 459 -9.12 1.38 -13.32
C HIS A 459 -8.01 0.65 -14.09
N GLU A 460 -7.64 -0.53 -13.69
CA GLU A 460 -6.80 -1.46 -14.45
C GLU A 460 -7.56 -2.78 -14.61
N THR A 461 -7.45 -3.38 -15.78
CA THR A 461 -8.25 -4.55 -16.15
C THR A 461 -7.41 -5.63 -16.78
N ASP A 462 -7.80 -6.88 -16.53
CA ASP A 462 -7.08 -8.07 -16.97
C ASP A 462 -7.90 -8.85 -18.00
N LYS A 463 -7.21 -9.56 -18.87
CA LYS A 463 -7.80 -10.41 -19.92
C LYS A 463 -7.15 -11.78 -19.99
N VAL A 464 -7.87 -12.71 -20.54
CA VAL A 464 -7.36 -14.02 -20.95
C VAL A 464 -6.25 -13.82 -21.99
N SER A 465 -5.17 -14.55 -21.85
CA SER A 465 -3.98 -14.53 -22.70
C SER A 465 -3.64 -15.94 -23.22
N PRO A 466 -2.64 -16.08 -24.09
CA PRO A 466 -2.13 -17.40 -24.49
C PRO A 466 -1.59 -18.24 -23.32
N SER A 467 -1.16 -17.63 -22.23
CA SER A 467 -0.67 -18.31 -21.02
C SER A 467 -1.78 -18.75 -20.06
N SER A 468 -3.03 -18.36 -20.31
CA SER A 468 -4.17 -18.78 -19.49
C SER A 468 -4.43 -20.28 -19.62
N PRO A 469 -4.90 -20.96 -18.55
CA PRO A 469 -5.17 -22.40 -18.58
C PRO A 469 -6.14 -22.82 -19.68
N ALA A 470 -5.90 -23.97 -20.27
CA ALA A 470 -6.85 -24.57 -21.20
C ALA A 470 -8.18 -24.88 -20.49
N GLY A 471 -9.30 -24.65 -21.17
CA GLY A 471 -10.64 -24.92 -20.62
C GLY A 471 -11.18 -23.78 -19.71
N ILE A 472 -10.55 -22.63 -19.73
CA ILE A 472 -11.05 -21.46 -19.01
C ILE A 472 -12.43 -21.02 -19.52
N THR A 473 -13.37 -20.82 -18.61
CA THR A 473 -14.72 -20.32 -18.90
C THR A 473 -14.76 -18.81 -18.77
N ARG A 474 -15.12 -18.11 -19.85
CA ARG A 474 -15.36 -16.65 -19.83
C ARG A 474 -16.80 -16.38 -19.46
N LEU A 475 -17.00 -15.76 -18.29
CA LEU A 475 -18.32 -15.51 -17.69
C LEU A 475 -18.91 -14.17 -18.12
N ALA A 476 -18.08 -13.12 -18.11
CA ALA A 476 -18.47 -11.77 -18.49
C ALA A 476 -17.27 -10.97 -19.00
N LYS A 477 -17.55 -9.87 -19.71
CA LYS A 477 -16.55 -8.92 -20.18
C LYS A 477 -17.00 -7.49 -19.89
N GLY A 478 -16.09 -6.66 -19.39
CA GLY A 478 -16.29 -5.22 -19.23
C GLY A 478 -16.59 -4.54 -20.57
N THR A 479 -17.47 -3.55 -20.54
CA THR A 479 -17.88 -2.78 -21.73
C THR A 479 -17.03 -1.53 -21.94
N ASN A 480 -15.85 -1.48 -21.34
CA ASN A 480 -14.90 -0.37 -21.45
C ASN A 480 -14.53 -0.09 -22.93
N PRO A 481 -14.18 1.17 -23.28
CA PRO A 481 -13.83 1.55 -24.65
C PRO A 481 -12.54 0.88 -25.13
N ASN A 482 -12.27 1.01 -26.45
CA ASN A 482 -11.04 0.58 -27.11
C ASN A 482 -10.72 -0.92 -26.93
N ASP A 483 -11.73 -1.76 -27.01
CA ASP A 483 -11.64 -3.19 -26.69
C ASP A 483 -11.05 -3.49 -25.29
N GLY A 484 -11.12 -2.51 -24.40
CA GLY A 484 -10.74 -2.63 -22.99
C GLY A 484 -11.72 -3.48 -22.20
N GLY A 485 -11.60 -3.42 -20.89
CA GLY A 485 -12.50 -4.09 -19.96
C GLY A 485 -12.02 -5.44 -19.51
N ALA A 486 -12.32 -5.70 -18.24
CA ALA A 486 -11.96 -6.92 -17.55
C ALA A 486 -12.68 -8.15 -18.14
N GLN A 487 -12.03 -9.28 -18.13
CA GLN A 487 -12.68 -10.56 -18.37
C GLN A 487 -12.85 -11.31 -17.05
N MET A 488 -14.11 -11.54 -16.70
CA MET A 488 -14.46 -12.38 -15.57
C MET A 488 -14.40 -13.85 -16.02
N VAL A 489 -13.64 -14.66 -15.29
CA VAL A 489 -13.36 -16.05 -15.68
C VAL A 489 -13.41 -17.00 -14.50
N THR A 490 -13.56 -18.28 -14.81
CA THR A 490 -13.36 -19.39 -13.85
C THR A 490 -12.78 -20.60 -14.55
N PHE A 491 -12.04 -21.42 -13.82
CA PHE A 491 -11.55 -22.71 -14.28
C PHE A 491 -11.29 -23.66 -13.12
N ASP A 492 -11.33 -24.94 -13.40
CA ASP A 492 -10.96 -26.01 -12.49
C ASP A 492 -9.59 -26.58 -12.85
N THR A 493 -8.80 -26.98 -11.87
CA THR A 493 -7.54 -27.69 -12.08
C THR A 493 -7.77 -29.19 -12.12
N SER A 494 -6.84 -29.95 -12.68
CA SER A 494 -6.90 -31.40 -12.73
C SER A 494 -6.91 -32.07 -11.35
N SER A 495 -6.37 -31.41 -10.35
CA SER A 495 -6.41 -31.88 -8.95
C SER A 495 -7.76 -31.65 -8.27
N GLY A 496 -8.61 -30.78 -8.82
CA GLY A 496 -9.88 -30.34 -8.22
C GLY A 496 -9.78 -28.99 -7.50
N GLY A 497 -8.68 -28.25 -7.66
CA GLY A 497 -8.59 -26.84 -7.27
C GLY A 497 -9.42 -25.97 -8.21
N GLN A 498 -9.80 -24.78 -7.76
CA GLN A 498 -10.68 -23.89 -8.50
C GLN A 498 -10.18 -22.45 -8.47
N VAL A 499 -10.38 -21.72 -9.55
CA VAL A 499 -10.05 -20.29 -9.62
C VAL A 499 -11.23 -19.51 -10.16
N PHE A 500 -11.53 -18.40 -9.52
CA PHE A 500 -12.46 -17.39 -10.00
C PHE A 500 -11.78 -16.04 -10.01
N SER A 501 -11.81 -15.33 -11.13
CA SER A 501 -11.16 -14.04 -11.33
C SER A 501 -12.09 -13.02 -11.95
N VAL A 502 -12.12 -11.81 -11.41
CA VAL A 502 -12.92 -10.71 -11.95
C VAL A 502 -12.13 -9.79 -12.88
N GLY A 503 -10.80 -9.74 -12.73
CA GLY A 503 -9.89 -8.96 -13.56
C GLY A 503 -10.06 -7.46 -13.51
N SER A 504 -10.47 -6.87 -12.36
CA SER A 504 -10.76 -5.45 -12.25
C SER A 504 -10.55 -4.89 -10.84
N ILE A 505 -9.84 -3.77 -10.73
CA ILE A 505 -9.68 -3.01 -9.48
C ILE A 505 -11.04 -2.47 -8.99
N ASN A 506 -11.89 -1.98 -9.90
CA ASN A 506 -13.18 -1.37 -9.54
C ASN A 506 -14.18 -2.35 -8.92
N TYR A 507 -14.00 -3.66 -9.11
CA TYR A 507 -15.01 -4.66 -8.73
C TYR A 507 -15.37 -4.59 -7.24
N VAL A 508 -14.38 -4.52 -6.37
CA VAL A 508 -14.59 -4.47 -4.91
C VAL A 508 -15.36 -3.22 -4.49
N SER A 509 -15.14 -2.09 -5.16
CA SER A 509 -15.87 -0.84 -4.92
C SER A 509 -17.35 -0.91 -5.30
N SER A 510 -17.76 -1.94 -6.03
CA SER A 510 -19.17 -2.19 -6.40
C SER A 510 -19.87 -3.13 -5.42
N LEU A 511 -19.15 -3.99 -4.71
CA LEU A 511 -19.72 -4.98 -3.78
C LEU A 511 -20.72 -4.41 -2.77
N PRO A 512 -20.45 -3.26 -2.11
CA PRO A 512 -21.36 -2.73 -1.11
C PRO A 512 -22.69 -2.21 -1.67
N ILE A 513 -22.75 -1.84 -2.96
CA ILE A 513 -23.85 -1.04 -3.52
C ILE A 513 -24.50 -1.63 -4.77
N ASP A 514 -23.91 -2.64 -5.40
CA ASP A 514 -24.47 -3.33 -6.57
C ASP A 514 -24.92 -4.75 -6.21
N GLU A 515 -26.24 -4.97 -6.25
CA GLU A 515 -26.84 -6.25 -5.84
C GLU A 515 -26.40 -7.43 -6.71
N LYS A 516 -26.19 -7.20 -8.03
CA LYS A 516 -25.79 -8.29 -8.93
C LYS A 516 -24.35 -8.70 -8.69
N VAL A 517 -23.46 -7.73 -8.50
CA VAL A 517 -22.05 -7.95 -8.11
C VAL A 517 -21.97 -8.69 -6.78
N SER A 518 -22.76 -8.27 -5.79
CA SER A 518 -22.88 -8.91 -4.47
C SER A 518 -23.37 -10.35 -4.58
N GLN A 519 -24.44 -10.61 -5.35
CA GLN A 519 -25.00 -11.96 -5.51
C GLN A 519 -24.02 -12.92 -6.21
N ILE A 520 -23.35 -12.46 -7.29
CA ILE A 520 -22.33 -13.23 -8.02
C ILE A 520 -21.20 -13.65 -7.07
N THR A 521 -20.66 -12.70 -6.32
CA THR A 521 -19.57 -12.98 -5.37
C THR A 521 -20.02 -13.93 -4.26
N SER A 522 -21.25 -13.75 -3.75
CA SER A 522 -21.86 -14.66 -2.76
C SER A 522 -22.00 -16.09 -3.28
N ASN A 523 -22.40 -16.26 -4.54
CA ASN A 523 -22.50 -17.59 -5.17
C ASN A 523 -21.12 -18.28 -5.22
N VAL A 524 -20.09 -17.56 -5.64
CA VAL A 524 -18.72 -18.07 -5.66
C VAL A 524 -18.25 -18.48 -4.26
N LEU A 525 -18.42 -17.62 -3.28
CA LEU A 525 -18.00 -17.89 -1.91
C LEU A 525 -18.73 -19.10 -1.30
N ARG A 526 -20.06 -19.19 -1.46
CA ARG A 526 -20.83 -20.32 -0.95
C ARG A 526 -20.35 -21.64 -1.57
N ARG A 527 -20.09 -21.65 -2.87
CA ARG A 527 -19.58 -22.85 -3.57
C ARG A 527 -18.16 -23.18 -3.15
N PHE A 528 -17.29 -22.19 -3.02
CA PHE A 528 -15.88 -22.42 -2.68
C PHE A 528 -15.67 -22.76 -1.18
N LEU A 529 -16.62 -22.44 -0.33
CA LEU A 529 -16.58 -22.78 1.10
C LEU A 529 -17.35 -24.07 1.45
N SER A 530 -18.11 -24.63 0.49
CA SER A 530 -18.83 -25.89 0.70
C SER A 530 -17.91 -27.13 0.89
#